data_4c787753e2d46bf79bd11703b1c16a96
#
_entry.id   4c787753e2d46bf79bd11703b1c16a96
#
_cell.length_a   1.000
_cell.length_b   1.000
_cell.length_c   1.000
_cell.angle_alpha   90.00
_cell.angle_beta   90.00
_cell.angle_gamma   90.00
#
_symmetry.space_group_name_H-M   'P 1'
#
loop_
_entity.id
_entity.type
_entity.pdbx_description
1 polymer ?
#
loop_
_entity_poly.entity_id
_entity_poly.type
_entity_poly.pdbx_seq_one_letter_code
_entity_poly.pdbx_strand_id
1 'polypeptide(L)'
;MMRYDCIFFDRDGTINYDPGYISKLKHFKFFEFAIEAMTLLANVSDKLIMVTNQSGVSRGLIDEVDLLQINDYIIAELTRHEIPLMKIYYCTDHPDFPSERRKPKEGMFLEASKDFDLNLGNCLMIGDSVSDIEPAIALGMDTMLVLTGNGESDQHNLIDSKKPKYITKNILSGARLLNK
;
A
#
# COMPACT_ATOMS: atom_id res chain seq x y z
N MET A 1 -4.24 23.03 2.98
CA MET A 1 -3.73 21.72 2.52
C MET A 1 -4.30 20.68 3.49
N MET A 2 -4.97 19.63 3.00
CA MET A 2 -5.45 18.57 3.87
C MET A 2 -4.24 17.74 4.30
N ARG A 3 -4.06 17.52 5.60
CA ARG A 3 -2.94 16.76 6.15
C ARG A 3 -3.49 15.49 6.80
N TYR A 4 -2.89 14.36 6.47
CA TYR A 4 -3.14 13.08 7.10
C TYR A 4 -2.09 12.80 8.17
N ASP A 5 -2.48 12.10 9.24
CA ASP A 5 -1.54 11.61 10.27
C ASP A 5 -0.57 10.59 9.68
N CYS A 6 -1.07 9.77 8.76
CA CYS A 6 -0.28 8.80 8.02
C CYS A 6 -0.95 8.48 6.68
N ILE A 7 -0.15 8.18 5.67
CA ILE A 7 -0.61 7.58 4.43
C ILE A 7 -0.08 6.15 4.36
N PHE A 8 -1.00 5.19 4.38
CA PHE A 8 -0.73 3.79 4.09
C PHE A 8 -0.82 3.55 2.59
N PHE A 9 0.01 2.66 2.07
CA PHE A 9 -0.05 2.27 0.67
C PHE A 9 0.33 0.80 0.48
N ASP A 10 -0.27 0.15 -0.53
CA ASP A 10 0.14 -1.17 -0.97
C ASP A 10 1.36 -1.09 -1.89
N ARG A 11 2.01 -2.22 -2.11
CA ARG A 11 3.20 -2.36 -2.92
C ARG A 11 2.86 -2.67 -4.38
N ASP A 12 2.47 -3.91 -4.62
CA ASP A 12 2.30 -4.48 -5.96
C ASP A 12 1.04 -3.91 -6.63
N GLY A 13 1.16 -3.43 -7.85
CA GLY A 13 0.06 -2.75 -8.54
C GLY A 13 -0.18 -1.30 -8.10
N THR A 14 0.40 -0.85 -6.99
CA THR A 14 0.25 0.52 -6.46
C THR A 14 1.47 1.38 -6.74
N ILE A 15 2.68 0.94 -6.33
CA ILE A 15 3.93 1.66 -6.57
C ILE A 15 4.84 0.97 -7.58
N ASN A 16 4.62 -0.30 -7.88
CA ASN A 16 5.40 -1.09 -8.82
C ASN A 16 4.52 -1.97 -9.70
N TYR A 17 5.10 -2.37 -10.84
CA TYR A 17 4.46 -3.37 -11.70
C TYR A 17 4.29 -4.69 -10.97
N ASP A 18 3.11 -5.30 -11.12
CA ASP A 18 2.81 -6.62 -10.57
C ASP A 18 2.72 -7.68 -11.69
N PRO A 19 3.79 -8.48 -11.87
CA PRO A 19 3.75 -9.62 -12.79
C PRO A 19 3.14 -10.88 -12.16
N GLY A 20 2.57 -10.78 -10.95
CA GLY A 20 2.08 -11.87 -10.11
C GLY A 20 2.98 -12.11 -8.90
N TYR A 21 4.07 -12.83 -9.04
CA TYR A 21 5.02 -13.07 -7.94
C TYR A 21 6.41 -12.54 -8.30
N ILE A 22 6.87 -11.54 -7.54
CA ILE A 22 8.22 -10.98 -7.70
C ILE A 22 9.18 -11.76 -6.82
N SER A 23 9.83 -12.77 -7.39
CA SER A 23 10.68 -13.72 -6.66
C SER A 23 12.15 -13.30 -6.53
N LYS A 24 12.59 -12.26 -7.23
CA LYS A 24 13.96 -11.74 -7.18
C LYS A 24 13.97 -10.23 -7.42
N LEU A 25 14.92 -9.52 -6.80
CA LEU A 25 15.06 -8.06 -6.94
C LEU A 25 15.16 -7.62 -8.43
N LYS A 26 15.82 -8.37 -9.29
CA LYS A 26 15.93 -8.04 -10.72
C LYS A 26 14.58 -7.99 -11.47
N HIS A 27 13.53 -8.57 -10.89
CA HIS A 27 12.17 -8.55 -11.45
C HIS A 27 11.30 -7.45 -10.84
N PHE A 28 11.78 -6.79 -9.78
CA PHE A 28 11.10 -5.65 -9.20
C PHE A 28 11.31 -4.40 -10.06
N LYS A 29 10.25 -3.70 -10.38
CA LYS A 29 10.31 -2.46 -11.14
C LYS A 29 9.26 -1.49 -10.64
N PHE A 30 9.68 -0.34 -10.11
CA PHE A 30 8.77 0.75 -9.82
C PHE A 30 8.03 1.20 -11.10
N PHE A 31 6.80 1.68 -10.94
CA PHE A 31 6.21 2.53 -11.97
C PHE A 31 7.07 3.78 -12.16
N GLU A 32 7.17 4.26 -13.41
CA GLU A 32 7.99 5.44 -13.74
C GLU A 32 7.58 6.70 -12.96
N PHE A 33 6.34 6.75 -12.54
CA PHE A 33 5.76 7.86 -11.77
C PHE A 33 5.78 7.66 -10.25
N ALA A 34 6.27 6.52 -9.74
CA ALA A 34 6.14 6.18 -8.32
C ALA A 34 6.90 7.15 -7.42
N ILE A 35 8.14 7.46 -7.74
CA ILE A 35 8.96 8.37 -6.91
C ILE A 35 8.35 9.79 -6.89
N GLU A 36 7.92 10.32 -8.03
CA GLU A 36 7.23 11.62 -8.07
C GLU A 36 5.96 11.60 -7.21
N ALA A 37 5.18 10.53 -7.31
CA ALA A 37 3.96 10.38 -6.51
C ALA A 37 4.26 10.36 -5.01
N MET A 38 5.24 9.55 -4.58
CA MET A 38 5.62 9.42 -3.17
C MET A 38 6.19 10.74 -2.61
N THR A 39 6.96 11.49 -3.41
CA THR A 39 7.43 12.84 -3.04
C THR A 39 6.26 13.80 -2.83
N LEU A 40 5.25 13.76 -3.69
CA LEU A 40 4.05 14.59 -3.51
C LEU A 40 3.24 14.17 -2.30
N LEU A 41 3.14 12.87 -2.00
CA LEU A 41 2.46 12.39 -0.79
C LEU A 41 3.19 12.81 0.48
N ALA A 42 4.52 12.92 0.46
CA ALA A 42 5.31 13.44 1.57
C ALA A 42 4.99 14.91 1.91
N ASN A 43 4.41 15.69 0.98
CA ASN A 43 3.89 17.03 1.28
C ASN A 43 2.53 17.02 2.01
N VAL A 44 1.86 15.88 2.05
CA VAL A 44 0.52 15.72 2.62
C VAL A 44 0.57 15.02 3.97
N SER A 45 1.57 14.15 4.17
CA SER A 45 1.86 13.47 5.45
C SER A 45 3.35 13.26 5.63
N ASP A 46 3.83 13.44 6.85
CA ASP A 46 5.22 13.16 7.25
C ASP A 46 5.43 11.68 7.66
N LYS A 47 4.42 10.84 7.51
CA LYS A 47 4.51 9.38 7.76
C LYS A 47 3.90 8.61 6.60
N LEU A 48 4.73 7.85 5.91
CA LEU A 48 4.30 6.90 4.88
C LEU A 48 4.57 5.48 5.38
N ILE A 49 3.60 4.59 5.29
CA ILE A 49 3.70 3.20 5.75
C ILE A 49 3.22 2.27 4.64
N MET A 50 4.05 1.29 4.31
CA MET A 50 3.66 0.25 3.36
C MET A 50 2.98 -0.91 4.09
N VAL A 51 1.86 -1.41 3.54
CA VAL A 51 1.15 -2.60 4.03
C VAL A 51 0.85 -3.53 2.87
N THR A 52 1.49 -4.70 2.82
CA THR A 52 1.44 -5.58 1.65
C THR A 52 1.25 -7.05 1.98
N ASN A 53 0.44 -7.75 1.16
CA ASN A 53 0.29 -9.20 1.23
C ASN A 53 1.32 -9.88 0.31
N GLN A 54 2.14 -10.78 0.86
CA GLN A 54 3.24 -11.45 0.17
C GLN A 54 3.12 -12.97 0.28
N SER A 55 2.00 -13.53 -0.13
CA SER A 55 1.71 -14.97 -0.02
C SER A 55 2.60 -15.88 -0.86
N GLY A 56 3.39 -15.33 -1.76
CA GLY A 56 4.38 -16.09 -2.52
C GLY A 56 5.38 -16.84 -1.63
N VAL A 57 5.66 -16.32 -0.43
CA VAL A 57 6.55 -16.95 0.55
C VAL A 57 5.91 -18.25 1.07
N SER A 58 4.70 -18.20 1.62
CA SER A 58 4.01 -19.40 2.13
C SER A 58 3.67 -20.42 1.04
N ARG A 59 3.60 -19.99 -0.21
CA ARG A 59 3.40 -20.85 -1.37
C ARG A 59 4.71 -21.47 -1.90
N GLY A 60 5.87 -21.12 -1.34
CA GLY A 60 7.19 -21.58 -1.80
C GLY A 60 7.60 -21.02 -3.15
N LEU A 61 7.00 -19.90 -3.60
CA LEU A 61 7.29 -19.24 -4.87
C LEU A 61 8.32 -18.10 -4.71
N ILE A 62 8.49 -17.61 -3.49
CA ILE A 62 9.41 -16.54 -3.12
C ILE A 62 10.17 -16.96 -1.86
N ASP A 63 11.48 -16.90 -1.88
CA ASP A 63 12.28 -17.04 -0.67
C ASP A 63 12.13 -15.77 0.19
N GLU A 64 11.99 -15.92 1.51
CA GLU A 64 11.83 -14.76 2.40
C GLU A 64 13.03 -13.81 2.33
N VAL A 65 14.23 -14.34 2.13
CA VAL A 65 15.45 -13.54 1.92
C VAL A 65 15.31 -12.63 0.69
N ASP A 66 14.72 -13.12 -0.39
CA ASP A 66 14.48 -12.31 -1.59
C ASP A 66 13.43 -11.23 -1.37
N LEU A 67 12.36 -11.54 -0.61
CA LEU A 67 11.38 -10.55 -0.20
C LEU A 67 12.03 -9.43 0.61
N LEU A 68 12.89 -9.78 1.58
CA LEU A 68 13.60 -8.81 2.39
C LEU A 68 14.56 -7.95 1.55
N GLN A 69 15.27 -8.52 0.58
CA GLN A 69 16.11 -7.76 -0.34
C GLN A 69 15.31 -6.74 -1.18
N ILE A 70 14.10 -7.11 -1.61
CA ILE A 70 13.20 -6.18 -2.31
C ILE A 70 12.77 -5.05 -1.37
N ASN A 71 12.39 -5.37 -0.14
CA ASN A 71 12.00 -4.38 0.86
C ASN A 71 13.15 -3.42 1.18
N ASP A 72 14.37 -3.94 1.36
CA ASP A 72 15.58 -3.13 1.61
C ASP A 72 15.86 -2.18 0.43
N TYR A 73 15.71 -2.67 -0.80
CA TYR A 73 15.84 -1.84 -1.99
C TYR A 73 14.80 -0.71 -2.03
N ILE A 74 13.54 -1.01 -1.71
CA ILE A 74 12.49 0.01 -1.64
C ILE A 74 12.82 1.06 -0.58
N ILE A 75 13.24 0.64 0.61
CA ILE A 75 13.63 1.55 1.70
C ILE A 75 14.79 2.45 1.25
N ALA A 76 15.83 1.86 0.66
CA ALA A 76 16.99 2.61 0.18
C ALA A 76 16.62 3.63 -0.90
N GLU A 77 15.76 3.23 -1.85
CA GLU A 77 15.34 4.10 -2.94
C GLU A 77 14.49 5.27 -2.42
N LEU A 78 13.51 5.02 -1.54
CA LEU A 78 12.70 6.09 -0.96
C LEU A 78 13.52 7.01 -0.06
N THR A 79 14.47 6.46 0.71
CA THR A 79 15.40 7.25 1.54
C THR A 79 16.27 8.17 0.67
N ARG A 80 16.78 7.68 -0.46
CA ARG A 80 17.57 8.47 -1.41
C ARG A 80 16.83 9.70 -1.94
N HIS A 81 15.51 9.62 -2.00
CA HIS A 81 14.62 10.70 -2.41
C HIS A 81 14.01 11.48 -1.24
N GLU A 82 14.52 11.29 -0.01
CA GLU A 82 14.05 11.97 1.22
C GLU A 82 12.55 11.74 1.49
N ILE A 83 12.01 10.60 1.03
CA ILE A 83 10.61 10.22 1.25
C ILE A 83 10.48 9.53 2.62
N PRO A 84 9.58 9.97 3.52
CA PRO A 84 9.51 9.53 4.91
C PRO A 84 8.80 8.17 5.05
N LEU A 85 9.39 7.09 4.50
CA LEU A 85 8.90 5.74 4.73
C LEU A 85 9.26 5.29 6.15
N MET A 86 8.25 5.14 7.00
CA MET A 86 8.43 4.79 8.40
C MET A 86 8.70 3.30 8.59
N LYS A 87 7.92 2.43 7.91
CA LYS A 87 8.01 0.98 8.05
C LYS A 87 7.28 0.27 6.91
N ILE A 88 7.70 -0.97 6.65
CA ILE A 88 7.00 -1.91 5.77
C ILE A 88 6.38 -3.00 6.66
N TYR A 89 5.06 -3.12 6.65
CA TYR A 89 4.32 -4.26 7.21
C TYR A 89 3.98 -5.20 6.07
N TYR A 90 4.37 -6.45 6.20
CA TYR A 90 4.07 -7.47 5.21
C TYR A 90 3.49 -8.71 5.88
N CYS A 91 2.64 -9.42 5.15
CA CYS A 91 2.04 -10.68 5.58
C CYS A 91 2.36 -11.76 4.55
N THR A 92 2.98 -12.84 5.00
CA THR A 92 3.37 -13.97 4.16
C THR A 92 2.36 -15.12 4.17
N ASP A 93 1.25 -14.97 4.89
CA ASP A 93 0.26 -16.03 5.07
C ASP A 93 -0.30 -16.55 3.74
N HIS A 94 -0.55 -17.85 3.72
CA HIS A 94 -1.32 -18.47 2.66
C HIS A 94 -2.76 -17.94 2.66
N PRO A 95 -3.36 -17.65 1.49
CA PRO A 95 -4.74 -17.13 1.43
C PRO A 95 -5.79 -18.04 2.08
N ASP A 96 -5.57 -19.35 2.05
CA ASP A 96 -6.50 -20.32 2.63
C ASP A 96 -6.39 -20.43 4.17
N PHE A 97 -5.31 -19.90 4.74
CA PHE A 97 -5.03 -19.92 6.19
C PHE A 97 -4.59 -18.53 6.68
N PRO A 98 -5.44 -17.49 6.55
CA PRO A 98 -5.06 -16.12 6.84
C PRO A 98 -5.07 -15.85 8.35
N SER A 99 -3.98 -15.29 8.89
CA SER A 99 -3.98 -14.65 10.21
C SER A 99 -4.72 -13.30 10.17
N GLU A 100 -4.82 -12.64 11.32
CA GLU A 100 -5.38 -11.28 11.41
C GLU A 100 -4.54 -10.23 10.65
N ARG A 101 -3.28 -10.54 10.31
CA ARG A 101 -2.40 -9.63 9.57
C ARG A 101 -2.72 -9.55 8.09
N ARG A 102 -3.27 -10.64 7.51
CA ARG A 102 -3.50 -10.67 6.06
C ARG A 102 -4.70 -9.80 5.65
N LYS A 103 -4.48 -8.77 4.82
CA LYS A 103 -5.56 -8.00 4.19
C LYS A 103 -6.50 -8.97 3.41
N PRO A 104 -7.84 -8.83 3.53
CA PRO A 104 -8.59 -7.68 4.01
C PRO A 104 -8.82 -7.61 5.53
N LYS A 105 -8.05 -8.33 6.35
CA LYS A 105 -8.09 -8.15 7.79
C LYS A 105 -7.24 -6.95 8.21
N GLU A 106 -7.48 -6.43 9.42
CA GLU A 106 -7.03 -5.12 9.87
C GLU A 106 -5.69 -5.14 10.61
N GLY A 107 -5.13 -6.34 10.88
CA GLY A 107 -4.01 -6.52 11.81
C GLY A 107 -2.79 -5.65 11.53
N MET A 108 -2.34 -5.54 10.28
CA MET A 108 -1.18 -4.70 9.95
C MET A 108 -1.43 -3.20 10.20
N PHE A 109 -2.67 -2.72 9.98
CA PHE A 109 -3.04 -1.33 10.26
C PHE A 109 -3.09 -1.06 11.76
N LEU A 110 -3.63 -2.00 12.55
CA LEU A 110 -3.69 -1.90 14.01
C LEU A 110 -2.30 -1.97 14.64
N GLU A 111 -1.40 -2.81 14.12
CA GLU A 111 0.00 -2.84 14.53
C GLU A 111 0.68 -1.49 14.27
N ALA A 112 0.51 -0.95 13.06
CA ALA A 112 1.10 0.34 12.69
C ALA A 112 0.53 1.49 13.54
N SER A 113 -0.79 1.50 13.77
CA SER A 113 -1.43 2.48 14.65
C SER A 113 -0.82 2.48 16.05
N LYS A 114 -0.56 1.30 16.61
CA LYS A 114 0.08 1.14 17.92
C LYS A 114 1.56 1.56 17.91
N ASP A 115 2.31 1.17 16.87
CA ASP A 115 3.75 1.44 16.78
C ASP A 115 4.05 2.94 16.62
N PHE A 116 3.14 3.69 15.97
CA PHE A 116 3.36 5.11 15.62
C PHE A 116 2.32 6.06 16.23
N ASP A 117 1.50 5.59 17.17
CA ASP A 117 0.44 6.37 17.85
C ASP A 117 -0.45 7.13 16.86
N LEU A 118 -1.01 6.39 15.86
CA LEU A 118 -1.80 6.98 14.78
C LEU A 118 -3.30 6.99 15.12
N ASN A 119 -3.96 8.10 14.81
CA ASN A 119 -5.41 8.13 14.69
C ASN A 119 -5.83 7.65 13.29
N LEU A 120 -6.26 6.39 13.17
CA LEU A 120 -6.63 5.81 11.88
C LEU A 120 -7.73 6.59 11.16
N GLY A 121 -8.65 7.24 11.88
CA GLY A 121 -9.66 8.13 11.28
C GLY A 121 -9.09 9.36 10.56
N ASN A 122 -7.82 9.71 10.82
CA ASN A 122 -7.08 10.75 10.13
C ASN A 122 -6.04 10.20 9.14
N CYS A 123 -6.12 8.93 8.80
CA CYS A 123 -5.21 8.29 7.86
C CYS A 123 -5.86 8.05 6.49
N LEU A 124 -5.02 7.84 5.48
CA LEU A 124 -5.43 7.46 4.12
C LEU A 124 -4.81 6.12 3.76
N MET A 125 -5.59 5.21 3.17
CA MET A 125 -5.07 4.01 2.50
C MET A 125 -5.14 4.18 0.99
N ILE A 126 -4.03 3.90 0.30
CA ILE A 126 -3.93 3.88 -1.16
C ILE A 126 -3.58 2.46 -1.59
N GLY A 127 -4.42 1.87 -2.44
CA GLY A 127 -4.20 0.53 -2.95
C GLY A 127 -4.94 0.28 -4.25
N ASP A 128 -4.66 -0.86 -4.88
CA ASP A 128 -5.24 -1.25 -6.16
C ASP A 128 -6.31 -2.36 -6.03
N SER A 129 -6.63 -2.78 -4.81
CA SER A 129 -7.51 -3.94 -4.61
C SER A 129 -8.59 -3.71 -3.55
N VAL A 130 -9.68 -4.50 -3.65
CA VAL A 130 -10.71 -4.57 -2.60
C VAL A 130 -10.09 -4.89 -1.24
N SER A 131 -9.05 -5.73 -1.21
CA SER A 131 -8.38 -6.12 0.04
C SER A 131 -7.64 -4.98 0.73
N ASP A 132 -7.36 -3.89 0.03
CA ASP A 132 -6.78 -2.67 0.60
C ASP A 132 -7.86 -1.74 1.14
N ILE A 133 -8.94 -1.61 0.38
CA ILE A 133 -9.99 -0.62 0.61
C ILE A 133 -10.92 -1.02 1.75
N GLU A 134 -11.36 -2.28 1.76
CA GLU A 134 -12.34 -2.75 2.77
C GLU A 134 -11.88 -2.61 4.21
N PRO A 135 -10.68 -3.08 4.61
CA PRO A 135 -10.22 -2.95 6.00
C PRO A 135 -9.99 -1.48 6.39
N ALA A 136 -9.52 -0.65 5.47
CA ALA A 136 -9.32 0.76 5.74
C ALA A 136 -10.64 1.50 6.00
N ILE A 137 -11.69 1.19 5.23
CA ILE A 137 -13.04 1.73 5.49
C ILE A 137 -13.56 1.26 6.85
N ALA A 138 -13.40 -0.02 7.19
CA ALA A 138 -13.84 -0.57 8.47
C ALA A 138 -13.17 0.12 9.67
N LEU A 139 -11.92 0.56 9.49
CA LEU A 139 -11.14 1.31 10.47
C LEU A 139 -11.42 2.84 10.45
N GLY A 140 -12.35 3.30 9.62
CA GLY A 140 -12.71 4.72 9.52
C GLY A 140 -11.70 5.59 8.76
N MET A 141 -10.78 4.98 8.02
CA MET A 141 -9.78 5.67 7.22
C MET A 141 -10.39 6.24 5.94
N ASP A 142 -9.81 7.30 5.42
CA ASP A 142 -10.01 7.67 4.01
C ASP A 142 -9.35 6.62 3.10
N THR A 143 -9.90 6.43 1.91
CA THR A 143 -9.41 5.43 0.97
C THR A 143 -9.29 5.96 -0.44
N MET A 144 -8.26 5.50 -1.14
CA MET A 144 -8.01 5.80 -2.55
C MET A 144 -7.73 4.51 -3.31
N LEU A 145 -8.64 4.16 -4.22
CA LEU A 145 -8.39 3.08 -5.19
C LEU A 145 -7.63 3.66 -6.38
N VAL A 146 -6.48 3.06 -6.71
CA VAL A 146 -5.76 3.35 -7.95
C VAL A 146 -6.11 2.31 -9.00
N LEU A 147 -6.32 2.73 -10.26
CA LEU A 147 -6.76 1.85 -11.35
C LEU A 147 -5.60 1.12 -12.05
N THR A 148 -4.40 1.17 -11.46
CA THR A 148 -3.27 0.28 -11.82
C THR A 148 -3.47 -1.09 -11.16
N GLY A 149 -2.63 -2.06 -11.52
CA GLY A 149 -2.73 -3.41 -10.95
C GLY A 149 -4.11 -4.04 -11.17
N ASN A 150 -4.77 -4.42 -10.08
CA ASN A 150 -6.12 -5.00 -10.10
C ASN A 150 -7.23 -3.93 -10.09
N GLY A 151 -6.91 -2.66 -9.88
CA GLY A 151 -7.87 -1.62 -9.56
C GLY A 151 -8.95 -1.39 -10.61
N GLU A 152 -8.62 -1.53 -11.90
CA GLU A 152 -9.62 -1.41 -12.97
C GLU A 152 -10.69 -2.50 -12.89
N SER A 153 -10.32 -3.72 -12.53
CA SER A 153 -11.29 -4.80 -12.30
C SER A 153 -12.00 -4.68 -10.96
N ASP A 154 -11.25 -4.35 -9.91
CA ASP A 154 -11.74 -4.35 -8.54
C ASP A 154 -12.70 -3.19 -8.23
N GLN A 155 -12.64 -2.07 -8.98
CA GLN A 155 -13.59 -0.99 -8.80
C GLN A 155 -15.05 -1.44 -8.97
N HIS A 156 -15.31 -2.48 -9.75
CA HIS A 156 -16.65 -3.04 -9.99
C HIS A 156 -17.10 -4.00 -8.88
N ASN A 157 -16.18 -4.47 -8.05
CA ASN A 157 -16.44 -5.36 -6.93
C ASN A 157 -16.78 -4.60 -5.64
N LEU A 158 -16.54 -3.29 -5.60
CA LEU A 158 -16.84 -2.43 -4.45
C LEU A 158 -18.31 -2.03 -4.46
N ILE A 159 -19.07 -2.50 -3.48
CA ILE A 159 -20.47 -2.15 -3.27
C ILE A 159 -20.61 -0.73 -2.69
N ASP A 160 -21.81 -0.13 -2.80
CA ASP A 160 -22.04 1.28 -2.42
C ASP A 160 -21.57 1.65 -1.00
N SER A 161 -21.75 0.76 -0.03
CA SER A 161 -21.30 0.98 1.36
C SER A 161 -19.78 0.88 1.58
N LYS A 162 -19.04 0.41 0.56
CA LYS A 162 -17.59 0.20 0.58
C LYS A 162 -16.89 0.96 -0.55
N LYS A 163 -17.50 2.02 -1.06
CA LYS A 163 -16.87 2.84 -2.09
C LYS A 163 -15.71 3.64 -1.50
N PRO A 164 -14.55 3.66 -2.17
CA PRO A 164 -13.45 4.49 -1.75
C PRO A 164 -13.80 5.97 -1.90
N LYS A 165 -13.21 6.80 -1.04
CA LYS A 165 -13.37 8.25 -1.12
C LYS A 165 -12.83 8.83 -2.42
N TYR A 166 -11.76 8.23 -2.95
CA TYR A 166 -11.13 8.62 -4.20
C TYR A 166 -10.95 7.40 -5.11
N ILE A 167 -11.17 7.60 -6.42
CA ILE A 167 -10.76 6.67 -7.46
C ILE A 167 -9.90 7.46 -8.44
N THR A 168 -8.67 7.00 -8.68
CA THR A 168 -7.71 7.72 -9.52
C THR A 168 -7.00 6.77 -10.48
N LYS A 169 -6.57 7.28 -11.63
CA LYS A 169 -5.90 6.49 -12.67
C LYS A 169 -4.67 5.72 -12.14
N ASN A 170 -3.90 6.35 -11.26
CA ASN A 170 -2.71 5.82 -10.61
C ASN A 170 -2.37 6.68 -9.38
N ILE A 171 -1.38 6.24 -8.61
CA ILE A 171 -0.95 6.92 -7.38
C ILE A 171 -0.49 8.37 -7.63
N LEU A 172 0.13 8.68 -8.79
CA LEU A 172 0.54 10.05 -9.13
C LEU A 172 -0.66 10.97 -9.33
N SER A 173 -1.69 10.51 -10.03
CA SER A 173 -2.94 11.27 -10.20
C SER A 173 -3.59 11.56 -8.85
N GLY A 174 -3.55 10.58 -7.94
CA GLY A 174 -4.04 10.71 -6.57
C GLY A 174 -3.21 11.70 -5.75
N ALA A 175 -1.89 11.58 -5.77
CA ALA A 175 -0.99 12.49 -5.07
C ALA A 175 -1.17 13.95 -5.54
N ARG A 176 -1.32 14.17 -6.83
CA ARG A 176 -1.61 15.51 -7.41
C ARG A 176 -2.98 16.04 -6.99
N LEU A 177 -3.98 15.17 -6.84
CA LEU A 177 -5.31 15.56 -6.33
C LEU A 177 -5.23 16.06 -4.89
N LEU A 178 -4.43 15.40 -4.04
CA LEU A 178 -4.27 15.75 -2.62
C LEU A 178 -3.42 17.01 -2.38
N ASN A 179 -2.66 17.46 -3.38
CA ASN A 179 -1.81 18.66 -3.30
C ASN A 179 -2.46 19.92 -3.92
N LYS A 180 -3.73 19.85 -4.33
CA LYS A 180 -4.52 21.01 -4.79
C LYS A 180 -5.12 21.76 -3.61
#